data_3365d1ef3a30a3722e861e6eae59f007
#
_entry.id   3365d1ef3a30a3722e861e6eae59f007
#
_cell.length_a   1.000
_cell.length_b   1.000
_cell.length_c   1.000
_cell.angle_alpha   90.00
_cell.angle_beta   90.00
_cell.angle_gamma   90.00
#
_symmetry.space_group_name_H-M   'P 1'
#
loop_
_entity.id
_entity.type
_entity.pdbx_description
1 polymer ?
#
loop_
_entity_poly.entity_id
_entity_poly.type
_entity_poly.pdbx_seq_one_letter_code
_entity_poly.pdbx_strand_id
1 'polypeptide(L)' 'MSYEPGSPECRVLIDCKGQVEAMLLALSRIDNSAAIREQLVAVHNQLEDLHNSYRKAAPEA' A
#
# COMPACT_ATOMS: atom_id res chain seq x y z
N MET A 1 28.09 -1.14 -3.81
CA MET A 1 27.03 -1.37 -2.99
C MET A 1 25.88 -0.59 -3.44
N SER A 2 24.89 -1.14 -3.42
CA SER A 2 23.79 -0.46 -3.94
C SER A 2 23.09 0.23 -2.81
N TYR A 3 22.75 1.41 -3.06
CA TYR A 3 22.04 2.19 -2.15
C TYR A 3 20.56 1.96 -2.35
N GLU A 4 19.88 1.67 -1.29
CA GLU A 4 18.48 1.43 -1.37
C GLU A 4 17.77 2.68 -0.93
N PRO A 5 17.06 3.34 -1.79
CA PRO A 5 16.34 4.52 -1.37
C PRO A 5 15.24 4.20 -0.39
N GLY A 6 14.80 2.96 -0.34
CA GLY A 6 13.77 2.60 0.58
C GLY A 6 14.22 1.48 1.46
N SER A 7 13.64 1.40 2.64
CA SER A 7 13.89 0.28 3.50
C SER A 7 13.15 -0.94 2.98
N PRO A 8 13.49 -2.13 3.51
CA PRO A 8 12.70 -3.30 3.16
C PRO A 8 11.21 -3.11 3.47
N GLU A 9 10.93 -2.37 4.53
CA GLU A 9 9.54 -2.11 4.87
C GLU A 9 8.85 -1.30 3.78
N CYS A 10 9.54 -0.33 3.20
CA CYS A 10 8.93 0.45 2.12
C CYS A 10 8.60 -0.44 0.93
N ARG A 11 9.47 -1.37 0.60
CA ARG A 11 9.20 -2.26 -0.51
C ARG A 11 7.99 -3.14 -0.23
N VAL A 12 7.90 -3.65 0.99
CA VAL A 12 6.75 -4.46 1.35
C VAL A 12 5.48 -3.64 1.26
N LEU A 13 5.52 -2.40 1.70
CA LEU A 13 4.34 -1.56 1.65
C LEU A 13 3.93 -1.25 0.22
N ILE A 14 4.90 -1.02 -0.65
CA ILE A 14 4.58 -0.80 -2.06
C ILE A 14 3.91 -2.03 -2.65
N ASP A 15 4.45 -3.21 -2.35
CA ASP A 15 3.86 -4.44 -2.85
C ASP A 15 2.46 -4.64 -2.30
N CYS A 16 2.26 -4.36 -1.02
CA CYS A 16 0.95 -4.53 -0.41
C CYS A 16 -0.07 -3.59 -1.06
N LYS A 17 0.32 -2.36 -1.30
CA LYS A 17 -0.60 -1.42 -1.96
C LYS A 17 -0.97 -1.91 -3.34
N GLY A 18 0.00 -2.45 -4.07
CA GLY A 18 -0.29 -2.99 -5.38
C GLY A 18 -1.25 -4.16 -5.33
N GLN A 19 -1.09 -5.02 -4.32
CA GLN A 19 -1.99 -6.14 -4.17
C GLN A 19 -3.40 -5.69 -3.81
N VAL A 20 -3.52 -4.69 -2.96
CA VAL A 20 -4.83 -4.14 -2.63
C VAL A 20 -5.48 -3.56 -3.87
N GLU A 21 -4.72 -2.85 -4.69
CA GLU A 21 -5.27 -2.29 -5.91
C GLU A 21 -5.75 -3.39 -6.86
N ALA A 22 -4.99 -4.46 -6.96
CA ALA A 22 -5.40 -5.57 -7.81
C ALA A 22 -6.68 -6.20 -7.28
N MET A 23 -6.79 -6.31 -5.96
CA MET A 23 -8.01 -6.86 -5.38
C MET A 23 -9.20 -5.95 -5.62
N LEU A 24 -9.00 -4.66 -5.53
CA LEU A 24 -10.09 -3.72 -5.80
C LEU A 24 -10.58 -3.85 -7.23
N LEU A 25 -9.66 -3.98 -8.16
CA LEU A 25 -10.05 -4.18 -9.56
C LEU A 25 -10.82 -5.47 -9.74
N ALA A 26 -10.34 -6.54 -9.15
CA ALA A 26 -11.01 -7.83 -9.28
C ALA A 26 -12.40 -7.78 -8.66
N LEU A 27 -12.51 -7.17 -7.48
CA LEU A 27 -13.79 -7.11 -6.79
C LEU A 27 -14.79 -6.20 -7.49
N SER A 28 -14.30 -5.27 -8.29
CA SER A 28 -15.22 -4.39 -9.00
C SER A 28 -16.08 -5.14 -10.00
N ARG A 29 -15.71 -6.38 -10.32
CA ARG A 29 -16.49 -7.21 -11.22
C ARG A 29 -17.53 -8.04 -10.50
N ILE A 30 -17.57 -7.99 -9.18
CA ILE A 30 -18.45 -8.81 -8.38
C ILE A 30 -19.49 -7.91 -7.74
N ASP A 31 -20.74 -8.29 -7.87
CA ASP A 31 -21.82 -7.56 -7.23
C ASP A 31 -21.73 -7.73 -5.73
N ASN A 32 -22.25 -6.74 -5.01
CA ASN A 32 -22.33 -6.79 -3.55
C ASN A 32 -20.97 -6.81 -2.89
N SER A 33 -19.98 -6.24 -3.55
CA SER A 33 -18.65 -6.19 -2.98
C SER A 33 -18.28 -4.78 -2.50
N ALA A 34 -19.25 -3.88 -2.46
CA ALA A 34 -18.94 -2.49 -2.12
C ALA A 34 -18.35 -2.37 -0.73
N ALA A 35 -18.92 -3.08 0.23
CA ALA A 35 -18.42 -2.97 1.61
C ALA A 35 -16.99 -3.46 1.71
N ILE A 36 -16.68 -4.55 1.03
CA ILE A 36 -15.33 -5.07 1.05
C ILE A 36 -14.38 -4.10 0.37
N ARG A 37 -14.82 -3.52 -0.75
CA ARG A 37 -13.96 -2.58 -1.45
C ARG A 37 -13.68 -1.35 -0.60
N GLU A 38 -14.69 -0.89 0.15
CA GLU A 38 -14.47 0.24 1.03
C GLU A 38 -13.43 -0.07 2.09
N GLN A 39 -13.49 -1.27 2.64
CA GLN A 39 -12.50 -1.66 3.63
C GLN A 39 -11.11 -1.74 3.02
N LEU A 40 -11.01 -2.21 1.80
CA LEU A 40 -9.72 -2.27 1.13
C LEU A 40 -9.18 -0.88 0.84
N VAL A 41 -10.06 0.05 0.50
CA VAL A 41 -9.62 1.43 0.30
C VAL A 41 -9.08 1.99 1.61
N ALA A 42 -9.73 1.71 2.72
CA ALA A 42 -9.24 2.17 4.01
C ALA A 42 -7.87 1.57 4.31
N VAL A 43 -7.72 0.28 4.02
CA VAL A 43 -6.43 -0.37 4.21
C VAL A 43 -5.38 0.26 3.33
N HIS A 44 -5.72 0.52 2.08
CA HIS A 44 -4.78 1.15 1.16
C HIS A 44 -4.32 2.50 1.70
N ASN A 45 -5.26 3.28 2.22
CA ASN A 45 -4.91 4.58 2.78
C ASN A 45 -4.00 4.43 3.99
N GLN A 46 -4.26 3.43 4.83
CA GLN A 46 -3.41 3.19 5.96
C GLN A 46 -2.02 2.76 5.53
N LEU A 47 -1.93 1.94 4.50
CA LEU A 47 -0.64 1.55 3.97
C LEU A 47 0.11 2.75 3.44
N GLU A 48 -0.60 3.64 2.78
CA GLU A 48 0.02 4.84 2.27
C GLU A 48 0.53 5.74 3.39
N ASP A 49 -0.27 5.89 4.44
CA ASP A 49 0.17 6.68 5.58
C ASP A 49 1.41 6.08 6.22
N LEU A 50 1.42 4.77 6.37
CA LEU A 50 2.56 4.11 6.95
C LEU A 50 3.79 4.25 6.06
N HIS A 51 3.60 4.13 4.76
CA HIS A 51 4.69 4.29 3.82
C HIS A 51 5.27 5.71 3.92
N ASN A 52 4.39 6.70 4.00
CA ASN A 52 4.86 8.07 4.13
C ASN A 52 5.62 8.27 5.43
N SER A 53 5.19 7.62 6.50
CA SER A 53 5.91 7.71 7.76
C SER A 53 7.32 7.17 7.63
N TYR A 54 7.47 6.04 6.98
CA TYR A 54 8.80 5.48 6.78
C TYR A 54 9.65 6.38 5.90
N ARG A 55 9.06 6.96 4.88
CA ARG A 55 9.82 7.85 4.02
C ARG A 55 10.27 9.08 4.76
N LYS A 56 9.40 9.63 5.60
CA LYS A 56 9.75 10.81 6.37
C LYS A 56 10.78 10.50 7.43
N ALA A 57 10.68 9.33 8.03
CA ALA A 57 11.62 8.97 9.09
C ALA A 57 12.98 8.61 8.53
N ALA A 58 13.06 8.32 7.25
CA ALA A 58 14.36 7.96 6.68
C ALA A 58 15.32 9.11 6.84
N PRO A 59 16.52 8.83 7.29
CA PRO A 59 17.49 9.90 7.46
C PRO A 59 17.86 10.48 6.12
N GLU A 60 18.11 11.76 6.18
CA GLU A 60 18.56 12.41 4.99
C GLU A 60 19.99 12.15 4.89
N ALA A 61 20.45 11.38 4.26
CA ALA A 61 21.87 11.06 4.27
C ALA A 61 22.75 12.17 3.81
#